data_05cbc718fffe7b0e80d8b5836d96e7a2
#
_entry.id   05cbc718fffe7b0e80d8b5836d96e7a2
#
_cell.length_a   1.000
_cell.length_b   1.000
_cell.length_c   1.000
_cell.angle_alpha   90.00
_cell.angle_beta   90.00
_cell.angle_gamma   90.00
#
_symmetry.space_group_name_H-M   'P 1'
#
loop_
_entity.id
_entity.type
_entity.pdbx_description
1 polymer ?
#
loop_
_entity_poly.entity_id
_entity_poly.type
_entity_poly.pdbx_seq_one_letter_code
_entity_poly.pdbx_strand_id
1 'polypeptide(L)'
;AIPEGLPAIVTIVLSIGVQRMVKKNAIIRRLPAVETLGGASVICSDKTGTLTQNRMTLVKAYVDGENFLEDIGTSNSPAVKRLLMCGTLCSDGSVTFEEGTAKHIGDPTETSIILAAHQNGMPKEELTARFPRLAELPFDPDRKRMTSVNQIEGKNVVIVKGAFDSIAPRCTSGDLDAAGRINDQMSQKA
;
A
#
# COMPACT_ATOMS: atom_id res chain seq x y z
N ALA A 1 18.75 -40.72 -41.76
CA ALA A 1 17.78 -39.81 -42.40
C ALA A 1 17.02 -39.07 -41.26
N ILE A 2 17.07 -37.75 -41.27
CA ILE A 2 16.27 -36.94 -40.31
C ILE A 2 14.86 -36.88 -40.97
N PRO A 3 13.78 -37.22 -40.24
CA PRO A 3 12.42 -37.12 -40.77
C PRO A 3 12.13 -35.67 -41.14
N GLU A 4 11.82 -35.39 -42.40
CA GLU A 4 11.57 -34.03 -42.90
C GLU A 4 10.36 -33.35 -42.24
N GLY A 5 9.46 -34.13 -41.61
CA GLY A 5 8.30 -33.63 -40.86
C GLY A 5 8.57 -33.22 -39.43
N LEU A 6 9.75 -33.52 -38.86
CA LEU A 6 10.02 -33.25 -37.42
C LEU A 6 9.94 -31.76 -37.07
N PRO A 7 10.52 -30.79 -37.80
CA PRO A 7 10.40 -29.38 -37.50
C PRO A 7 8.95 -28.88 -37.52
N ALA A 8 8.14 -29.38 -38.44
CA ALA A 8 6.73 -29.01 -38.53
C ALA A 8 5.94 -29.51 -37.30
N ILE A 9 6.17 -30.75 -36.89
CA ILE A 9 5.51 -31.33 -35.69
C ILE A 9 5.89 -30.57 -34.42
N VAL A 10 7.18 -30.25 -34.24
CA VAL A 10 7.65 -29.44 -33.09
C VAL A 10 6.99 -28.09 -33.06
N THR A 11 6.93 -27.40 -34.21
CA THR A 11 6.29 -26.07 -34.30
C THR A 11 4.80 -26.12 -33.96
N ILE A 12 4.08 -27.15 -34.43
CA ILE A 12 2.65 -27.35 -34.13
C ILE A 12 2.46 -27.59 -32.61
N VAL A 13 3.24 -28.47 -32.01
CA VAL A 13 3.13 -28.80 -30.57
C VAL A 13 3.41 -27.55 -29.72
N LEU A 14 4.48 -26.79 -30.03
CA LEU A 14 4.79 -25.55 -29.32
C LEU A 14 3.69 -24.50 -29.51
N SER A 15 3.09 -24.39 -30.69
CA SER A 15 1.98 -23.47 -30.96
C SER A 15 0.73 -23.81 -30.15
N ILE A 16 0.40 -25.10 -29.99
CA ILE A 16 -0.69 -25.54 -29.10
C ILE A 16 -0.35 -25.18 -27.64
N GLY A 17 0.90 -25.35 -27.23
CA GLY A 17 1.39 -24.94 -25.90
C GLY A 17 1.19 -23.44 -25.65
N VAL A 18 1.59 -22.58 -26.62
CA VAL A 18 1.38 -21.13 -26.56
C VAL A 18 -0.11 -20.78 -26.42
N GLN A 19 -0.97 -21.39 -27.24
CA GLN A 19 -2.42 -21.13 -27.17
C GLN A 19 -3.00 -21.46 -25.78
N ARG A 20 -2.56 -22.54 -25.16
CA ARG A 20 -2.99 -22.91 -23.80
C ARG A 20 -2.49 -21.90 -22.75
N MET A 21 -1.26 -21.40 -22.90
CA MET A 21 -0.67 -20.42 -21.99
C MET A 21 -1.33 -19.05 -22.13
N VAL A 22 -1.66 -18.62 -23.35
CA VAL A 22 -2.40 -17.36 -23.61
C VAL A 22 -3.77 -17.39 -22.94
N LYS A 23 -4.47 -18.54 -22.93
CA LYS A 23 -5.74 -18.71 -22.20
C LYS A 23 -5.58 -18.58 -20.68
N LYS A 24 -4.34 -18.65 -20.17
CA LYS A 24 -3.97 -18.43 -18.76
C LYS A 24 -3.31 -17.05 -18.54
N ASN A 25 -3.54 -16.11 -19.46
CA ASN A 25 -2.98 -14.75 -19.43
C ASN A 25 -1.45 -14.67 -19.46
N ALA A 26 -0.77 -15.72 -19.93
CA ALA A 26 0.68 -15.70 -20.10
C ALA A 26 1.04 -15.03 -21.43
N ILE A 27 2.00 -14.12 -21.42
CA ILE A 27 2.51 -13.44 -22.61
C ILE A 27 3.77 -14.16 -23.08
N ILE A 28 3.67 -14.87 -24.23
CA ILE A 28 4.78 -15.60 -24.84
C ILE A 28 5.27 -14.83 -26.06
N ARG A 29 6.52 -14.37 -26.05
CA ARG A 29 7.15 -13.62 -27.15
C ARG A 29 7.96 -14.51 -28.11
N ARG A 30 8.38 -15.69 -27.69
CA ARG A 30 9.19 -16.63 -28.49
C ARG A 30 8.73 -18.06 -28.24
N LEU A 31 8.51 -18.85 -29.29
CA LEU A 31 8.08 -20.24 -29.22
C LEU A 31 8.98 -21.12 -28.33
N PRO A 32 10.33 -21.04 -28.41
CA PRO A 32 11.21 -21.87 -27.58
C PRO A 32 11.08 -21.60 -26.06
N ALA A 33 10.54 -20.43 -25.68
CA ALA A 33 10.33 -20.12 -24.25
C ALA A 33 9.33 -21.05 -23.57
N VAL A 34 8.42 -21.67 -24.31
CA VAL A 34 7.47 -22.68 -23.79
C VAL A 34 8.19 -23.92 -23.28
N GLU A 35 9.18 -24.39 -24.05
CA GLU A 35 9.98 -25.55 -23.69
C GLU A 35 10.87 -25.25 -22.47
N THR A 36 11.55 -24.09 -22.46
CA THR A 36 12.39 -23.67 -21.33
C THR A 36 11.57 -23.56 -20.05
N LEU A 37 10.35 -22.99 -20.12
CA LEU A 37 9.48 -22.89 -18.96
C LEU A 37 9.01 -24.25 -18.47
N GLY A 38 8.71 -25.19 -19.38
CA GLY A 38 8.31 -26.56 -19.04
C GLY A 38 9.43 -27.38 -18.37
N GLY A 39 10.69 -27.02 -18.59
CA GLY A 39 11.88 -27.63 -17.96
C GLY A 39 12.35 -26.95 -16.68
N ALA A 40 11.70 -25.87 -16.24
CA ALA A 40 12.12 -25.15 -15.05
C ALA A 40 11.88 -25.97 -13.77
N SER A 41 12.93 -26.19 -12.99
CA SER A 41 12.88 -26.88 -11.69
C SER A 41 12.79 -25.93 -10.50
N VAL A 42 13.10 -24.64 -10.71
CA VAL A 42 13.07 -23.60 -9.68
C VAL A 42 12.32 -22.38 -10.22
N ILE A 43 11.40 -21.86 -9.44
CA ILE A 43 10.65 -20.63 -9.76
C ILE A 43 11.02 -19.58 -8.71
N CYS A 44 11.66 -18.48 -9.14
CA CYS A 44 11.93 -17.32 -8.31
C CYS A 44 10.83 -16.27 -8.62
N SER A 45 10.02 -15.95 -7.61
CA SER A 45 8.95 -14.97 -7.76
C SER A 45 9.20 -13.78 -6.85
N ASP A 46 9.04 -12.57 -7.39
CA ASP A 46 8.96 -11.37 -6.56
C ASP A 46 7.62 -11.36 -5.79
N LYS A 47 7.64 -10.83 -4.57
CA LYS A 47 6.44 -10.75 -3.73
C LYS A 47 5.51 -9.65 -4.24
N THR A 48 6.06 -8.43 -4.40
CA THR A 48 5.26 -7.23 -4.59
C THR A 48 4.77 -7.10 -6.04
N GLY A 49 3.45 -7.04 -6.24
CA GLY A 49 2.84 -6.94 -7.57
C GLY A 49 2.79 -8.25 -8.37
N THR A 50 3.35 -9.35 -7.82
CA THR A 50 3.28 -10.69 -8.42
C THR A 50 2.47 -11.64 -7.54
N LEU A 51 2.88 -11.85 -6.30
CA LEU A 51 2.13 -12.63 -5.32
C LEU A 51 1.09 -11.78 -4.57
N THR A 52 1.29 -10.47 -4.56
CA THR A 52 0.38 -9.49 -3.97
C THR A 52 -0.09 -8.50 -5.03
N GLN A 53 -1.18 -7.78 -4.75
CA GLN A 53 -1.76 -6.81 -5.67
C GLN A 53 -1.00 -5.45 -5.69
N ASN A 54 0.13 -5.34 -5.00
CA ASN A 54 0.82 -4.06 -4.74
C ASN A 54 -0.14 -2.99 -4.18
N ARG A 55 -1.06 -3.42 -3.32
CA ARG A 55 -2.09 -2.58 -2.71
C ARG A 55 -2.08 -2.83 -1.21
N MET A 56 -1.98 -1.77 -0.43
CA MET A 56 -2.15 -1.80 1.02
C MET A 56 -3.60 -1.47 1.38
N THR A 57 -4.09 -2.09 2.44
CA THR A 57 -5.40 -1.79 3.01
C THR A 57 -5.21 -1.54 4.51
N LEU A 58 -5.63 -0.38 4.98
CA LEU A 58 -5.64 -0.07 6.40
C LEU A 58 -6.82 -0.79 7.05
N VAL A 59 -6.55 -1.73 7.97
CA VAL A 59 -7.58 -2.59 8.56
C VAL A 59 -7.87 -2.28 10.01
N LYS A 60 -6.88 -1.77 10.76
CA LYS A 60 -7.02 -1.46 12.19
C LYS A 60 -6.28 -0.19 12.54
N ALA A 61 -6.78 0.52 13.56
CA ALA A 61 -6.12 1.66 14.18
C ALA A 61 -6.16 1.56 15.69
N TYR A 62 -5.13 2.10 16.33
CA TYR A 62 -5.07 2.37 17.76
C TYR A 62 -4.77 3.85 17.95
N VAL A 63 -5.45 4.47 18.89
CA VAL A 63 -5.20 5.85 19.31
C VAL A 63 -4.93 5.84 20.81
N ASP A 64 -3.90 6.55 21.24
CA ASP A 64 -3.55 6.69 22.65
C ASP A 64 -4.72 7.26 23.45
N GLY A 65 -4.95 6.67 24.64
CA GLY A 65 -6.11 6.96 25.48
C GLY A 65 -7.36 6.13 25.17
N GLU A 66 -7.37 5.39 24.05
CA GLU A 66 -8.40 4.41 23.75
C GLU A 66 -7.96 3.02 24.22
N ASN A 67 -8.88 2.24 24.79
CA ASN A 67 -8.53 0.94 25.37
C ASN A 67 -8.65 -0.24 24.39
N PHE A 68 -8.84 0.03 23.09
CA PHE A 68 -9.07 -1.01 22.08
C PHE A 68 -8.54 -0.64 20.70
N LEU A 69 -8.28 -1.69 19.93
CA LEU A 69 -8.04 -1.58 18.49
C LEU A 69 -9.38 -1.42 17.78
N GLU A 70 -9.50 -0.38 16.98
CA GLU A 70 -10.69 -0.14 16.15
C GLU A 70 -10.48 -0.67 14.74
N ASP A 71 -11.45 -1.43 14.22
CA ASP A 71 -11.45 -1.84 12.81
C ASP A 71 -11.78 -0.63 11.93
N ILE A 72 -11.04 -0.47 10.85
CA ILE A 72 -11.27 0.61 9.90
C ILE A 72 -12.50 0.29 9.05
N GLY A 73 -13.47 1.17 9.10
CA GLY A 73 -14.72 1.09 8.36
C GLY A 73 -15.12 2.43 7.75
N THR A 74 -16.42 2.60 7.52
CA THR A 74 -16.98 3.84 6.94
C THR A 74 -17.44 4.86 7.99
N SER A 75 -17.47 4.48 9.28
CA SER A 75 -17.89 5.33 10.39
C SER A 75 -17.08 5.02 11.65
N ASN A 76 -15.84 5.48 11.66
CA ASN A 76 -14.95 5.31 12.78
C ASN A 76 -15.16 6.38 13.87
N SER A 77 -14.58 6.13 15.04
CA SER A 77 -14.60 7.04 16.19
C SER A 77 -13.98 8.41 15.85
N PRO A 78 -14.30 9.47 16.59
CA PRO A 78 -13.67 10.78 16.41
C PRO A 78 -12.15 10.73 16.56
N ALA A 79 -11.63 9.89 17.45
CA ALA A 79 -10.19 9.70 17.66
C ALA A 79 -9.51 9.11 16.42
N VAL A 80 -10.06 8.03 15.86
CA VAL A 80 -9.56 7.42 14.62
C VAL A 80 -9.73 8.36 13.43
N LYS A 81 -10.84 9.08 13.31
CA LYS A 81 -11.01 10.08 12.27
C LYS A 81 -9.94 11.17 12.33
N ARG A 82 -9.58 11.63 13.52
CA ARG A 82 -8.50 12.61 13.70
C ARG A 82 -7.14 12.01 13.30
N LEU A 83 -6.87 10.75 13.63
CA LEU A 83 -5.66 10.04 13.19
C LEU A 83 -5.60 9.95 11.66
N LEU A 84 -6.69 9.52 11.01
CA LEU A 84 -6.79 9.44 9.56
C LEU A 84 -6.62 10.80 8.87
N MET A 85 -7.20 11.85 9.43
CA MET A 85 -7.02 13.23 8.97
C MET A 85 -5.54 13.63 9.02
N CYS A 86 -4.86 13.45 10.15
CA CYS A 86 -3.44 13.75 10.30
C CYS A 86 -2.58 12.93 9.34
N GLY A 87 -2.84 11.62 9.23
CA GLY A 87 -2.15 10.75 8.29
C GLY A 87 -2.31 11.18 6.84
N THR A 88 -3.52 11.61 6.44
CA THR A 88 -3.81 12.12 5.09
C THR A 88 -3.10 13.44 4.81
N LEU A 89 -3.12 14.38 5.76
CA LEU A 89 -2.43 15.67 5.63
C LEU A 89 -0.90 15.51 5.52
N CYS A 90 -0.34 14.46 6.15
CA CYS A 90 1.07 14.11 6.08
C CYS A 90 1.32 13.00 5.04
N SER A 91 0.72 13.09 3.86
CA SER A 91 0.88 12.14 2.74
C SER A 91 0.88 12.86 1.40
N ASP A 92 1.69 12.39 0.46
CA ASP A 92 1.83 12.98 -0.89
C ASP A 92 1.02 12.22 -1.93
N GLY A 93 0.69 10.95 -1.68
CA GLY A 93 -0.14 10.15 -2.55
C GLY A 93 -1.54 10.74 -2.80
N SER A 94 -2.24 10.23 -3.79
CA SER A 94 -3.65 10.57 -4.08
C SER A 94 -4.46 9.33 -4.43
N VAL A 95 -5.77 9.42 -4.22
CA VAL A 95 -6.74 8.40 -4.60
C VAL A 95 -7.84 9.09 -5.38
N THR A 96 -8.03 8.69 -6.63
CA THR A 96 -9.12 9.15 -7.49
C THR A 96 -10.11 8.01 -7.74
N PHE A 97 -11.34 8.33 -8.09
CA PHE A 97 -12.37 7.33 -8.36
C PHE A 97 -12.80 7.44 -9.82
N GLU A 98 -12.59 6.35 -10.58
CA GLU A 98 -13.03 6.21 -11.96
C GLU A 98 -14.02 5.03 -12.02
N GLU A 99 -15.25 5.28 -12.46
CA GLU A 99 -16.33 4.27 -12.55
C GLU A 99 -16.53 3.46 -11.25
N GLY A 100 -16.40 4.12 -10.09
CA GLY A 100 -16.54 3.48 -8.78
C GLY A 100 -15.33 2.67 -8.31
N THR A 101 -14.25 2.63 -9.10
CA THR A 101 -12.99 1.96 -8.74
C THR A 101 -11.96 2.96 -8.26
N ALA A 102 -11.35 2.70 -7.11
CA ALA A 102 -10.29 3.53 -6.56
C ALA A 102 -8.98 3.33 -7.33
N LYS A 103 -8.45 4.41 -7.88
CA LYS A 103 -7.14 4.47 -8.53
C LYS A 103 -6.14 5.14 -7.61
N HIS A 104 -5.09 4.42 -7.28
CA HIS A 104 -4.05 4.84 -6.32
C HIS A 104 -2.84 5.42 -7.07
N ILE A 105 -2.36 6.59 -6.66
CA ILE A 105 -1.16 7.24 -7.20
C ILE A 105 -0.25 7.58 -6.03
N GLY A 106 0.98 7.05 -6.03
CA GLY A 106 1.97 7.23 -4.97
C GLY A 106 2.22 5.98 -4.13
N ASP A 107 2.77 6.17 -2.94
CA ASP A 107 3.11 5.06 -2.03
C ASP A 107 1.84 4.31 -1.57
N PRO A 108 1.82 2.97 -1.63
CA PRO A 108 0.67 2.17 -1.21
C PRO A 108 0.25 2.38 0.25
N THR A 109 1.19 2.63 1.16
CA THR A 109 0.89 2.89 2.57
C THR A 109 0.13 4.21 2.71
N GLU A 110 0.59 5.25 2.03
CA GLU A 110 -0.06 6.56 2.04
C GLU A 110 -1.46 6.50 1.43
N THR A 111 -1.59 5.87 0.26
CA THR A 111 -2.88 5.77 -0.42
C THR A 111 -3.89 4.93 0.36
N SER A 112 -3.44 3.96 1.20
CA SER A 112 -4.33 3.22 2.08
C SER A 112 -4.93 4.10 3.19
N ILE A 113 -4.14 5.02 3.76
CA ILE A 113 -4.59 6.00 4.76
C ILE A 113 -5.58 6.97 4.12
N ILE A 114 -5.26 7.50 2.93
CA ILE A 114 -6.11 8.43 2.20
C ILE A 114 -7.46 7.80 1.84
N LEU A 115 -7.45 6.53 1.39
CA LEU A 115 -8.67 5.80 1.10
C LEU A 115 -9.54 5.61 2.35
N ALA A 116 -8.93 5.24 3.49
CA ALA A 116 -9.63 5.09 4.75
C ALA A 116 -10.25 6.43 5.23
N ALA A 117 -9.53 7.53 5.08
CA ALA A 117 -10.05 8.86 5.37
C ALA A 117 -11.23 9.22 4.45
N HIS A 118 -11.13 8.97 3.15
CA HIS A 118 -12.22 9.19 2.19
C HIS A 118 -13.47 8.38 2.56
N GLN A 119 -13.31 7.09 2.91
CA GLN A 119 -14.41 6.23 3.37
C GLN A 119 -15.10 6.74 4.64
N ASN A 120 -14.37 7.50 5.46
CA ASN A 120 -14.89 8.18 6.65
C ASN A 120 -15.46 9.59 6.37
N GLY A 121 -15.70 9.94 5.10
CA GLY A 121 -16.25 11.22 4.68
C GLY A 121 -15.26 12.39 4.74
N MET A 122 -13.96 12.09 4.61
CA MET A 122 -12.88 13.08 4.66
C MET A 122 -12.00 12.97 3.40
N PRO A 123 -12.46 13.41 2.22
CA PRO A 123 -11.66 13.43 1.01
C PRO A 123 -10.40 14.28 1.17
N LYS A 124 -9.27 13.86 0.60
CA LYS A 124 -7.99 14.57 0.73
C LYS A 124 -8.08 16.02 0.24
N GLU A 125 -8.78 16.25 -0.85
CA GLU A 125 -8.96 17.57 -1.46
C GLU A 125 -9.64 18.54 -0.49
N GLU A 126 -10.68 18.11 0.20
CA GLU A 126 -11.38 18.92 1.21
C GLU A 126 -10.50 19.17 2.45
N LEU A 127 -9.77 18.13 2.90
CA LEU A 127 -8.86 18.27 4.03
C LEU A 127 -7.71 19.25 3.72
N THR A 128 -7.11 19.18 2.54
CA THR A 128 -6.02 20.08 2.15
C THR A 128 -6.50 21.52 1.91
N ALA A 129 -7.71 21.71 1.40
CA ALA A 129 -8.30 23.04 1.27
C ALA A 129 -8.60 23.66 2.64
N ARG A 130 -9.09 22.86 3.59
CA ARG A 130 -9.45 23.32 4.94
C ARG A 130 -8.23 23.51 5.85
N PHE A 131 -7.21 22.67 5.69
CA PHE A 131 -5.99 22.62 6.51
C PHE A 131 -4.74 22.71 5.64
N PRO A 132 -4.41 23.88 5.06
CA PRO A 132 -3.33 24.02 4.12
C PRO A 132 -1.99 23.63 4.72
N ARG A 133 -1.18 22.94 3.91
CA ARG A 133 0.20 22.58 4.25
C ARG A 133 1.08 23.82 4.05
N LEU A 134 1.77 24.24 5.09
CA LEU A 134 2.66 25.41 5.09
C LEU A 134 4.12 25.06 4.80
N ALA A 135 4.54 23.87 5.26
CA ALA A 135 5.89 23.36 5.07
C ALA A 135 5.91 21.83 5.17
N GLU A 136 6.96 21.23 4.66
CA GLU A 136 7.18 19.79 4.76
C GLU A 136 8.66 19.42 4.83
N LEU A 137 8.93 18.27 5.42
CA LEU A 137 10.16 17.51 5.25
C LEU A 137 9.72 16.16 4.67
N PRO A 138 10.03 15.86 3.40
CA PRO A 138 9.63 14.63 2.73
C PRO A 138 10.10 13.37 3.47
N PHE A 139 9.53 12.22 3.13
CA PHE A 139 9.99 10.95 3.67
C PHE A 139 11.48 10.74 3.34
N ASP A 140 12.21 10.36 4.36
CA ASP A 140 13.64 10.08 4.27
C ASP A 140 13.89 8.69 4.86
N PRO A 141 14.47 7.73 4.09
CA PRO A 141 14.72 6.37 4.54
C PRO A 141 15.63 6.26 5.78
N ASP A 142 16.60 7.17 5.92
CA ASP A 142 17.52 7.17 7.08
C ASP A 142 16.79 7.66 8.33
N ARG A 143 15.90 8.64 8.17
CA ARG A 143 15.05 9.13 9.26
C ARG A 143 13.84 8.24 9.53
N LYS A 144 13.40 7.43 8.56
CA LYS A 144 12.19 6.59 8.54
C LYS A 144 10.91 7.36 8.88
N ARG A 145 10.83 8.63 8.51
CA ARG A 145 9.68 9.49 8.79
C ARG A 145 9.55 10.66 7.83
N MET A 146 8.31 11.11 7.71
CA MET A 146 7.92 12.34 7.01
C MET A 146 7.34 13.32 8.03
N THR A 147 7.45 14.61 7.73
CA THR A 147 6.87 15.68 8.57
C THR A 147 6.14 16.67 7.69
N SER A 148 4.97 17.10 8.08
CA SER A 148 4.27 18.23 7.49
C SER A 148 3.89 19.25 8.55
N VAL A 149 3.80 20.51 8.17
CA VAL A 149 3.28 21.60 8.99
C VAL A 149 2.00 22.08 8.35
N ASN A 150 0.88 21.93 9.05
CA ASN A 150 -0.43 22.31 8.53
C ASN A 150 -1.08 23.36 9.43
N GLN A 151 -1.85 24.26 8.84
CA GLN A 151 -2.68 25.19 9.60
C GLN A 151 -3.99 24.51 10.00
N ILE A 152 -4.13 24.16 11.28
CA ILE A 152 -5.32 23.50 11.82
C ILE A 152 -5.93 24.40 12.89
N GLU A 153 -7.19 24.81 12.68
CA GLU A 153 -7.94 25.69 13.63
C GLU A 153 -7.14 26.96 14.01
N GLY A 154 -6.49 27.57 13.02
CA GLY A 154 -5.71 28.80 13.22
C GLY A 154 -4.34 28.60 13.88
N LYS A 155 -3.94 27.37 14.16
CA LYS A 155 -2.63 27.02 14.75
C LYS A 155 -1.75 26.28 13.73
N ASN A 156 -0.46 26.50 13.81
CA ASN A 156 0.51 25.69 13.05
C ASN A 156 0.76 24.39 13.80
N VAL A 157 0.28 23.28 13.23
CA VAL A 157 0.41 21.93 13.79
C VAL A 157 1.45 21.17 12.99
N VAL A 158 2.45 20.62 13.68
CA VAL A 158 3.44 19.73 13.08
C VAL A 158 2.93 18.30 13.19
N ILE A 159 2.79 17.63 12.05
CA ILE A 159 2.39 16.22 11.96
C ILE A 159 3.62 15.42 11.54
N VAL A 160 3.92 14.37 12.28
CA VAL A 160 5.02 13.44 11.97
C VAL A 160 4.45 12.05 11.72
N LYS A 161 4.77 11.46 10.58
CA LYS A 161 4.38 10.11 10.19
C LYS A 161 5.63 9.26 9.95
N GLY A 162 5.67 8.05 10.48
CA GLY A 162 6.79 7.13 10.32
C GLY A 162 6.63 5.84 11.10
N ALA A 163 7.67 5.02 11.09
CA ALA A 163 7.71 3.77 11.82
C ALA A 163 7.67 4.01 13.35
N PHE A 164 7.06 3.09 14.08
CA PHE A 164 6.87 3.23 15.54
C PHE A 164 8.21 3.41 16.27
N ASP A 165 9.20 2.61 15.92
CA ASP A 165 10.57 2.69 16.48
C ASP A 165 11.24 4.05 16.26
N SER A 166 10.89 4.73 15.19
CA SER A 166 11.41 6.06 14.86
C SER A 166 10.67 7.19 15.60
N ILE A 167 9.37 7.01 15.88
CA ILE A 167 8.51 8.06 16.46
C ILE A 167 8.46 7.97 17.99
N ALA A 168 8.31 6.77 18.56
CA ALA A 168 8.13 6.57 20.00
C ALA A 168 9.20 7.26 20.87
N PRO A 169 10.51 7.21 20.56
CA PRO A 169 11.54 7.90 21.36
C PRO A 169 11.43 9.43 21.37
N ARG A 170 10.57 10.01 20.52
CA ARG A 170 10.36 11.45 20.38
C ARG A 170 9.06 11.94 21.01
N CYS A 171 8.22 11.00 21.45
CA CYS A 171 7.01 11.33 22.16
C CYS A 171 7.36 11.73 23.61
N THR A 172 6.78 12.83 24.06
CA THR A 172 6.96 13.35 25.43
C THR A 172 5.73 13.11 26.29
N SER A 173 4.66 12.56 25.72
CA SER A 173 3.40 12.21 26.37
C SER A 173 2.76 11.01 25.69
N GLY A 174 1.80 10.38 26.35
CA GLY A 174 1.11 9.19 25.90
C GLY A 174 1.61 7.91 26.60
N ASP A 175 0.81 6.84 26.54
CA ASP A 175 1.19 5.52 27.05
C ASP A 175 2.00 4.75 25.99
N LEU A 176 3.31 5.00 25.97
CA LEU A 176 4.22 4.37 25.02
C LEU A 176 4.37 2.87 25.24
N ASP A 177 4.19 2.38 26.47
CA ASP A 177 4.27 0.95 26.76
C ASP A 177 3.04 0.21 26.22
N ALA A 178 1.85 0.79 26.37
CA ALA A 178 0.64 0.25 25.75
C ALA A 178 0.74 0.30 24.24
N ALA A 179 1.18 1.41 23.66
CA ALA A 179 1.36 1.56 22.20
C ALA A 179 2.36 0.54 21.65
N GLY A 180 3.47 0.28 22.37
CA GLY A 180 4.46 -0.73 21.99
C GLY A 180 3.87 -2.15 21.97
N ARG A 181 3.16 -2.54 23.04
CA ARG A 181 2.48 -3.85 23.08
C ARG A 181 1.48 -4.05 21.95
N ILE A 182 0.71 -3.00 21.64
CA ILE A 182 -0.27 -3.04 20.56
C ILE A 182 0.42 -3.10 19.20
N ASN A 183 1.50 -2.33 18.99
CA ASN A 183 2.31 -2.41 17.77
C ASN A 183 2.82 -3.84 17.53
N ASP A 184 3.35 -4.51 18.56
CA ASP A 184 3.83 -5.89 18.44
C ASP A 184 2.69 -6.86 18.13
N GLN A 185 1.53 -6.69 18.78
CA GLN A 185 0.33 -7.49 18.50
C GLN A 185 -0.18 -7.32 17.06
N MET A 186 -0.13 -6.11 16.52
CA MET A 186 -0.53 -5.82 15.14
C MET A 186 0.46 -6.42 14.15
N SER A 187 1.77 -6.29 14.41
CA SER A 187 2.83 -6.81 13.55
C SER A 187 2.81 -8.35 13.40
N GLN A 188 2.34 -9.07 14.44
CA GLN A 188 2.20 -10.53 14.38
C GLN A 188 1.03 -10.99 13.49
N LYS A 189 0.11 -10.10 13.11
CA LYS A 189 -1.10 -10.39 12.34
C LYS A 189 -1.08 -9.80 10.93
N ALA A 190 0.00 -9.09 10.59
CA ALA A 190 0.18 -8.42 9.30
C ALA A 190 0.77 -9.34 8.22
#